data_56477731bb92633612e61141daa0cf3c
#
_entry.id   56477731bb92633612e61141daa0cf3c
#
_cell.length_a   1.000
_cell.length_b   1.000
_cell.length_c   1.000
_cell.angle_alpha   90.00
_cell.angle_beta   90.00
_cell.angle_gamma   90.00
#
_symmetry.space_group_name_H-M   'P 1'
#
loop_
_entity.id
_entity.type
_entity.pdbx_description
1 polymer ?
#
loop_
_entity_poly.entity_id
_entity_poly.type
_entity_poly.pdbx_seq_one_letter_code
_entity_poly.pdbx_strand_id
1 'polypeptide(L)'
;MSTGLKLKDKFYYLLMAFYMAVIAYPLYLMVVTSLKPNAEVFTNPFGPPKTLYLDNYANMISRSNYGTYFGNSLVVAGVSIMMIVALSALAAYVLAKHRFRGSAALYAFFVAGLIIPIKLGTISILKLMIGWGLHDGLGSVILVSVATGIPFGVFILTDFIRMIPEELSSAARIDGCGEAAIFARIITPLLLPAIAAVAVVNFIPIWNDFWFPLVLLKSDAAKTVPLATALLFGQYQTNYGYVFAVLTMASVPVVLMYLLFSKWFIKGMTEGSVKG
;
A
#
# COMPACT_ATOMS: atom_id res chain seq x y z
N MET A 1 43.32 -2.83 -13.60
CA MET A 1 42.80 -4.06 -14.25
C MET A 1 41.35 -3.81 -14.67
N SER A 2 41.13 -3.46 -15.94
CA SER A 2 39.76 -3.30 -16.49
C SER A 2 39.25 -4.68 -16.87
N THR A 3 38.44 -5.25 -16.02
CA THR A 3 37.68 -6.47 -16.36
C THR A 3 36.66 -6.11 -17.41
N GLY A 4 37.02 -6.31 -18.69
CA GLY A 4 36.10 -6.16 -19.81
C GLY A 4 34.89 -7.05 -19.59
N LEU A 5 33.69 -6.46 -19.46
CA LEU A 5 32.41 -7.14 -19.36
C LEU A 5 32.30 -8.17 -20.50
N LYS A 6 32.06 -9.44 -20.18
CA LYS A 6 31.85 -10.50 -21.17
C LYS A 6 30.66 -10.13 -22.06
N LEU A 7 30.66 -10.57 -23.31
CA LEU A 7 29.61 -10.23 -24.29
C LEU A 7 28.19 -10.56 -23.78
N LYS A 8 28.05 -11.65 -23.01
CA LYS A 8 26.81 -12.03 -22.33
C LYS A 8 26.35 -10.97 -21.31
N ASP A 9 27.26 -10.40 -20.52
CA ASP A 9 26.93 -9.39 -19.53
C ASP A 9 26.44 -8.09 -20.21
N LYS A 10 27.05 -7.70 -21.33
CA LYS A 10 26.62 -6.55 -22.15
C LYS A 10 25.20 -6.76 -22.69
N PHE A 11 24.86 -7.96 -23.14
CA PHE A 11 23.52 -8.29 -23.60
C PHE A 11 22.49 -8.17 -22.46
N TYR A 12 22.79 -8.70 -21.28
CA TYR A 12 21.89 -8.57 -20.11
C TYR A 12 21.71 -7.12 -19.69
N TYR A 13 22.77 -6.30 -19.68
CA TYR A 13 22.65 -4.87 -19.36
C TYR A 13 21.80 -4.12 -20.39
N LEU A 14 21.94 -4.43 -21.68
CA LEU A 14 21.11 -3.83 -22.74
C LEU A 14 19.64 -4.21 -22.58
N LEU A 15 19.35 -5.48 -22.29
CA LEU A 15 17.99 -5.95 -22.03
C LEU A 15 17.37 -5.29 -20.82
N MET A 16 18.13 -5.17 -19.72
CA MET A 16 17.68 -4.47 -18.50
C MET A 16 17.43 -2.98 -18.77
N ALA A 17 18.32 -2.30 -19.51
CA ALA A 17 18.15 -0.90 -19.86
C ALA A 17 16.91 -0.68 -20.75
N PHE A 18 16.67 -1.56 -21.72
CA PHE A 18 15.47 -1.54 -22.55
C PHE A 18 14.20 -1.71 -21.70
N TYR A 19 14.20 -2.73 -20.84
CA TYR A 19 13.05 -2.98 -19.94
C TYR A 19 12.78 -1.80 -19.00
N MET A 20 13.84 -1.21 -18.43
CA MET A 20 13.73 -0.02 -17.60
C MET A 20 13.15 1.18 -18.38
N ALA A 21 13.60 1.38 -19.63
CA ALA A 21 13.08 2.45 -20.49
C ALA A 21 11.59 2.26 -20.80
N VAL A 22 11.16 1.03 -21.08
CA VAL A 22 9.74 0.69 -21.32
C VAL A 22 8.87 1.00 -20.10
N ILE A 23 9.34 0.69 -18.89
CA ILE A 23 8.60 0.98 -17.64
C ILE A 23 8.64 2.47 -17.30
N ALA A 24 9.77 3.14 -17.48
CA ALA A 24 9.91 4.57 -17.14
C ALA A 24 9.16 5.48 -18.11
N TYR A 25 8.95 5.06 -19.35
CA TYR A 25 8.34 5.90 -20.39
C TYR A 25 6.91 6.34 -20.07
N PRO A 26 5.97 5.48 -19.64
CA PRO A 26 4.64 5.92 -19.22
C PRO A 26 4.67 6.89 -18.03
N LEU A 27 5.58 6.68 -17.07
CA LEU A 27 5.75 7.60 -15.92
C LEU A 27 6.28 8.96 -16.39
N TYR A 28 7.25 8.95 -17.31
CA TYR A 28 7.74 10.17 -17.95
C TYR A 28 6.59 10.89 -18.66
N LEU A 29 5.79 10.21 -19.48
CA LEU A 29 4.65 10.81 -20.17
C LEU A 29 3.63 11.38 -19.20
N MET A 30 3.36 10.70 -18.10
CA MET A 30 2.44 11.18 -17.06
C MET A 30 2.91 12.54 -16.51
N VAL A 31 4.17 12.64 -16.11
CA VAL A 31 4.74 13.88 -15.57
C VAL A 31 4.79 14.98 -16.63
N VAL A 32 5.27 14.67 -17.83
CA VAL A 32 5.39 15.64 -18.93
C VAL A 32 4.05 16.17 -19.37
N THR A 33 3.03 15.31 -19.46
CA THR A 33 1.66 15.71 -19.84
C THR A 33 1.01 16.59 -18.77
N SER A 34 1.30 16.36 -17.49
CA SER A 34 0.80 17.18 -16.40
C SER A 34 1.28 18.65 -16.46
N LEU A 35 2.39 18.88 -17.16
CA LEU A 35 3.04 20.20 -17.33
C LEU A 35 2.67 20.88 -18.65
N LYS A 36 1.63 20.40 -19.37
CA LYS A 36 1.15 20.95 -20.64
C LYS A 36 -0.24 21.54 -20.50
N PRO A 37 -0.56 22.64 -21.23
CA PRO A 37 -1.93 23.05 -21.44
C PRO A 37 -2.67 21.98 -22.26
N ASN A 38 -4.00 21.85 -22.07
CA ASN A 38 -4.78 20.77 -22.69
C ASN A 38 -4.64 20.73 -24.24
N ALA A 39 -4.56 21.88 -24.90
CA ALA A 39 -4.36 21.93 -26.35
C ALA A 39 -3.02 21.32 -26.80
N GLU A 40 -1.96 21.49 -26.02
CA GLU A 40 -0.63 20.94 -26.33
C GLU A 40 -0.60 19.43 -26.15
N VAL A 41 -1.41 18.86 -25.27
CA VAL A 41 -1.48 17.39 -25.09
C VAL A 41 -1.84 16.70 -26.41
N PHE A 42 -2.69 17.30 -27.23
CA PHE A 42 -3.11 16.74 -28.52
C PHE A 42 -2.12 17.04 -29.67
N THR A 43 -1.45 18.19 -29.63
CA THR A 43 -0.54 18.61 -30.70
C THR A 43 0.89 18.11 -30.51
N ASN A 44 1.27 17.82 -29.27
CA ASN A 44 2.60 17.31 -28.88
C ASN A 44 2.45 16.24 -27.78
N PRO A 45 1.85 15.06 -28.07
CA PRO A 45 1.55 14.06 -27.03
C PRO A 45 2.80 13.46 -26.36
N PHE A 46 3.87 13.25 -27.11
CA PHE A 46 5.05 12.49 -26.66
C PHE A 46 6.29 13.34 -26.32
N GLY A 47 6.34 14.58 -26.82
CA GLY A 47 7.48 15.47 -26.60
C GLY A 47 7.45 16.17 -25.24
N PRO A 48 8.51 16.86 -24.86
CA PRO A 48 8.54 17.72 -23.67
C PRO A 48 7.57 18.91 -23.85
N PRO A 49 7.12 19.55 -22.75
CA PRO A 49 6.29 20.75 -22.81
C PRO A 49 7.08 21.91 -23.46
N LYS A 50 6.43 22.67 -24.34
CA LYS A 50 7.03 23.86 -24.94
C LYS A 50 7.26 24.95 -23.90
N THR A 51 6.34 25.08 -22.95
CA THR A 51 6.43 25.95 -21.78
C THR A 51 5.94 25.17 -20.56
N LEU A 52 6.55 25.37 -19.38
CA LEU A 52 6.08 24.74 -18.16
C LEU A 52 4.73 25.34 -17.73
N TYR A 53 3.66 24.57 -17.87
CA TYR A 53 2.31 24.99 -17.54
C TYR A 53 1.91 24.47 -16.16
N LEU A 54 2.13 25.27 -15.13
CA LEU A 54 1.86 24.91 -13.73
C LEU A 54 0.41 25.16 -13.29
N ASP A 55 -0.41 25.78 -14.14
CA ASP A 55 -1.81 26.07 -13.82
C ASP A 55 -2.65 24.80 -13.58
N ASN A 56 -2.26 23.67 -14.14
CA ASN A 56 -2.90 22.39 -13.83
C ASN A 56 -2.79 22.07 -12.33
N TYR A 57 -1.63 22.26 -11.74
CA TYR A 57 -1.38 22.05 -10.30
C TYR A 57 -2.02 23.16 -9.45
N ALA A 58 -1.91 24.42 -9.89
CA ALA A 58 -2.56 25.54 -9.21
C ALA A 58 -4.08 25.36 -9.13
N ASN A 59 -4.72 24.98 -10.24
CA ASN A 59 -6.16 24.70 -10.30
C ASN A 59 -6.54 23.48 -9.44
N MET A 60 -5.71 22.44 -9.40
CA MET A 60 -5.92 21.27 -8.54
C MET A 60 -5.96 21.68 -7.06
N ILE A 61 -5.03 22.52 -6.63
CA ILE A 61 -4.94 22.95 -5.22
C ILE A 61 -6.03 23.98 -4.87
N SER A 62 -6.29 24.95 -5.74
CA SER A 62 -7.14 26.10 -5.41
C SER A 62 -8.62 25.94 -5.77
N ARG A 63 -8.94 25.15 -6.81
CA ARG A 63 -10.31 25.04 -7.36
C ARG A 63 -10.96 23.68 -7.12
N SER A 64 -10.21 22.68 -6.66
CA SER A 64 -10.76 21.38 -6.31
C SER A 64 -10.53 21.06 -4.83
N ASN A 65 -11.34 20.16 -4.30
CA ASN A 65 -11.15 19.66 -2.94
C ASN A 65 -10.00 18.64 -2.84
N TYR A 66 -8.98 18.72 -3.74
CA TYR A 66 -7.92 17.73 -3.82
C TYR A 66 -7.16 17.56 -2.48
N GLY A 67 -6.92 18.66 -1.77
CA GLY A 67 -6.28 18.61 -0.44
C GLY A 67 -7.07 17.75 0.55
N THR A 68 -8.40 17.85 0.55
CA THR A 68 -9.29 17.03 1.36
C THR A 68 -9.22 15.56 0.93
N TYR A 69 -9.29 15.27 -0.37
CA TYR A 69 -9.23 13.88 -0.87
C TYR A 69 -7.88 13.23 -0.57
N PHE A 70 -6.80 14.01 -0.70
CA PHE A 70 -5.45 13.55 -0.37
C PHE A 70 -5.29 13.27 1.12
N GLY A 71 -5.78 14.17 1.97
CA GLY A 71 -5.83 13.97 3.41
C GLY A 71 -6.66 12.74 3.80
N ASN A 72 -7.84 12.55 3.20
CA ASN A 72 -8.68 11.37 3.41
C ASN A 72 -7.94 10.08 3.02
N SER A 73 -7.27 10.06 1.87
CA SER A 73 -6.48 8.90 1.44
C SER A 73 -5.33 8.58 2.40
N LEU A 74 -4.63 9.62 2.90
CA LEU A 74 -3.58 9.44 3.91
C LEU A 74 -4.14 8.89 5.23
N VAL A 75 -5.29 9.39 5.68
CA VAL A 75 -5.96 8.90 6.90
C VAL A 75 -6.39 7.45 6.72
N VAL A 76 -7.05 7.13 5.61
CA VAL A 76 -7.48 5.75 5.30
C VAL A 76 -6.28 4.81 5.26
N ALA A 77 -5.24 5.13 4.50
CA ALA A 77 -4.06 4.28 4.37
C ALA A 77 -3.29 4.18 5.70
N GLY A 78 -3.00 5.31 6.35
CA GLY A 78 -2.20 5.35 7.56
C GLY A 78 -2.87 4.63 8.73
N VAL A 79 -4.16 4.92 8.99
CA VAL A 79 -4.90 4.29 10.09
C VAL A 79 -5.11 2.80 9.81
N SER A 80 -5.46 2.41 8.57
CA SER A 80 -5.63 1.00 8.22
C SER A 80 -4.34 0.21 8.42
N ILE A 81 -3.20 0.73 7.96
CA ILE A 81 -1.90 0.05 8.11
C ILE A 81 -1.52 -0.08 9.58
N MET A 82 -1.67 0.98 10.38
CA MET A 82 -1.39 0.91 11.82
C MET A 82 -2.23 -0.17 12.49
N MET A 83 -3.52 -0.23 12.19
CA MET A 83 -4.43 -1.25 12.75
C MET A 83 -4.08 -2.65 12.24
N ILE A 84 -3.81 -2.82 10.94
CA ILE A 84 -3.41 -4.11 10.37
C ILE A 84 -2.15 -4.62 11.07
N VAL A 85 -1.10 -3.79 11.15
CA VAL A 85 0.17 -4.18 11.77
C VAL A 85 -0.02 -4.52 13.25
N ALA A 86 -0.70 -3.66 14.01
CA ALA A 86 -0.90 -3.88 15.44
C ALA A 86 -1.70 -5.16 15.72
N LEU A 87 -2.86 -5.32 15.07
CA LEU A 87 -3.73 -6.47 15.30
C LEU A 87 -3.11 -7.77 14.79
N SER A 88 -2.45 -7.73 13.63
CA SER A 88 -1.76 -8.90 13.08
C SER A 88 -0.56 -9.32 13.93
N ALA A 89 0.22 -8.36 14.44
CA ALA A 89 1.37 -8.68 15.27
C ALA A 89 0.94 -9.33 16.60
N LEU A 90 -0.12 -8.82 17.23
CA LEU A 90 -0.68 -9.41 18.44
C LEU A 90 -1.21 -10.83 18.19
N ALA A 91 -2.01 -11.01 17.14
CA ALA A 91 -2.54 -12.33 16.77
C ALA A 91 -1.41 -13.30 16.41
N ALA A 92 -0.44 -12.86 15.61
CA ALA A 92 0.70 -13.66 15.20
C ALA A 92 1.58 -14.07 16.40
N TYR A 93 1.79 -13.20 17.39
CA TYR A 93 2.53 -13.52 18.59
C TYR A 93 1.89 -14.66 19.37
N VAL A 94 0.57 -14.57 19.59
CA VAL A 94 -0.18 -15.63 20.28
C VAL A 94 -0.12 -16.94 19.51
N LEU A 95 -0.33 -16.91 18.19
CA LEU A 95 -0.34 -18.11 17.33
C LEU A 95 1.03 -18.76 17.16
N ALA A 96 2.11 -17.97 17.27
CA ALA A 96 3.47 -18.47 17.12
C ALA A 96 4.06 -19.02 18.43
N LYS A 97 3.83 -18.31 19.56
CA LYS A 97 4.49 -18.58 20.83
C LYS A 97 3.63 -19.38 21.82
N HIS A 98 2.31 -19.39 21.68
CA HIS A 98 1.43 -20.09 22.60
C HIS A 98 0.72 -21.28 21.92
N ARG A 99 0.89 -22.48 22.52
CA ARG A 99 0.19 -23.68 22.10
C ARG A 99 -1.12 -23.84 22.88
N PHE A 100 -2.25 -23.69 22.21
CA PHE A 100 -3.58 -23.90 22.78
C PHE A 100 -4.45 -24.70 21.83
N ARG A 101 -5.53 -25.33 22.36
CA ARG A 101 -6.48 -26.09 21.55
C ARG A 101 -7.15 -25.15 20.56
N GLY A 102 -7.06 -25.45 19.28
CA GLY A 102 -7.64 -24.62 18.20
C GLY A 102 -6.70 -23.60 17.56
N SER A 103 -5.44 -23.45 18.01
CA SER A 103 -4.48 -22.50 17.43
C SER A 103 -4.26 -22.75 15.93
N ALA A 104 -4.18 -24.04 15.51
CA ALA A 104 -4.04 -24.38 14.08
C ALA A 104 -5.31 -24.04 13.27
N ALA A 105 -6.49 -24.26 13.83
CA ALA A 105 -7.74 -23.91 13.17
C ALA A 105 -7.91 -22.38 13.04
N LEU A 106 -7.52 -21.63 14.08
CA LEU A 106 -7.55 -20.18 14.06
C LEU A 106 -6.55 -19.61 13.03
N TYR A 107 -5.34 -20.18 12.96
CA TYR A 107 -4.37 -19.80 11.93
C TYR A 107 -4.90 -20.11 10.52
N ALA A 108 -5.47 -21.31 10.33
CA ALA A 108 -6.08 -21.70 9.05
C ALA A 108 -7.26 -20.79 8.68
N PHE A 109 -8.04 -20.31 9.64
CA PHE A 109 -9.11 -19.33 9.42
C PHE A 109 -8.57 -18.00 8.87
N PHE A 110 -7.48 -17.46 9.44
CA PHE A 110 -6.85 -16.26 8.89
C PHE A 110 -6.30 -16.51 7.48
N VAL A 111 -5.61 -17.64 7.26
CA VAL A 111 -5.07 -17.97 5.93
C VAL A 111 -6.18 -18.13 4.89
N ALA A 112 -7.31 -18.75 5.26
CA ALA A 112 -8.48 -18.85 4.40
C ALA A 112 -9.02 -17.49 3.96
N GLY A 113 -8.90 -16.47 4.81
CA GLY A 113 -9.25 -15.09 4.48
C GLY A 113 -8.50 -14.51 3.27
N LEU A 114 -7.30 -15.02 2.95
CA LEU A 114 -6.54 -14.60 1.76
C LEU A 114 -7.17 -15.07 0.45
N ILE A 115 -7.93 -16.15 0.50
CA ILE A 115 -8.52 -16.80 -0.68
C ILE A 115 -9.91 -16.21 -0.99
N ILE A 116 -10.56 -15.61 0.00
CA ILE A 116 -11.92 -15.09 -0.15
C ILE A 116 -11.93 -13.84 -1.01
N PRO A 117 -12.63 -13.82 -2.16
CA PRO A 117 -12.73 -12.65 -3.01
C PRO A 117 -13.70 -11.63 -2.38
N ILE A 118 -13.19 -10.76 -1.53
CA ILE A 118 -13.98 -9.84 -0.68
C ILE A 118 -14.97 -8.96 -1.47
N LYS A 119 -14.68 -8.66 -2.74
CA LYS A 119 -15.56 -7.88 -3.61
C LYS A 119 -16.90 -8.55 -3.87
N LEU A 120 -16.99 -9.88 -3.77
CA LEU A 120 -18.26 -10.59 -3.86
C LEU A 120 -19.21 -10.25 -2.71
N GLY A 121 -18.66 -9.87 -1.55
CA GLY A 121 -19.42 -9.45 -0.37
C GLY A 121 -19.85 -7.98 -0.37
N THR A 122 -19.62 -7.23 -1.44
CA THR A 122 -19.82 -5.76 -1.49
C THR A 122 -21.18 -5.31 -0.94
N ILE A 123 -22.29 -5.95 -1.38
CA ILE A 123 -23.65 -5.57 -0.95
C ILE A 123 -23.85 -5.86 0.55
N SER A 124 -23.34 -6.99 1.04
CA SER A 124 -23.42 -7.35 2.46
C SER A 124 -22.61 -6.41 3.33
N ILE A 125 -21.42 -6.04 2.86
CA ILE A 125 -20.55 -5.04 3.52
C ILE A 125 -21.23 -3.68 3.57
N LEU A 126 -21.84 -3.22 2.47
CA LEU A 126 -22.59 -1.97 2.45
C LEU A 126 -23.74 -1.98 3.46
N LYS A 127 -24.55 -3.05 3.49
CA LYS A 127 -25.64 -3.19 4.47
C LYS A 127 -25.12 -3.17 5.90
N LEU A 128 -24.00 -3.83 6.17
CA LEU A 128 -23.36 -3.85 7.49
C LEU A 128 -22.91 -2.44 7.91
N MET A 129 -22.25 -1.71 7.02
CA MET A 129 -21.80 -0.33 7.29
C MET A 129 -22.97 0.63 7.50
N ILE A 130 -24.07 0.46 6.77
CA ILE A 130 -25.31 1.22 7.01
C ILE A 130 -25.91 0.87 8.38
N GLY A 131 -25.99 -0.43 8.71
CA GLY A 131 -26.53 -0.88 9.98
C GLY A 131 -25.74 -0.41 11.20
N TRP A 132 -24.44 -0.18 11.05
CA TRP A 132 -23.57 0.37 12.09
C TRP A 132 -23.51 1.91 12.10
N GLY A 133 -24.19 2.59 11.18
CA GLY A 133 -24.14 4.04 11.05
C GLY A 133 -22.80 4.59 10.58
N LEU A 134 -21.96 3.76 9.94
CA LEU A 134 -20.62 4.11 9.44
C LEU A 134 -20.60 4.49 7.97
N HIS A 135 -21.73 4.35 7.26
CA HIS A 135 -21.84 4.69 5.86
C HIS A 135 -21.55 6.19 5.64
N ASP A 136 -20.90 6.49 4.51
CA ASP A 136 -20.44 7.85 4.14
C ASP A 136 -19.37 8.43 5.09
N GLY A 137 -18.64 7.59 5.80
CA GLY A 137 -17.52 7.96 6.65
C GLY A 137 -16.26 7.17 6.33
N LEU A 138 -15.08 7.77 6.47
CA LEU A 138 -13.78 7.10 6.23
C LEU A 138 -13.61 5.83 7.07
N GLY A 139 -14.26 5.77 8.25
CA GLY A 139 -14.24 4.61 9.11
C GLY A 139 -14.74 3.33 8.45
N SER A 140 -15.74 3.42 7.55
CA SER A 140 -16.24 2.26 6.79
C SER A 140 -15.16 1.67 5.86
N VAL A 141 -14.43 2.53 5.14
CA VAL A 141 -13.34 2.11 4.24
C VAL A 141 -12.16 1.57 5.06
N ILE A 142 -11.81 2.22 6.18
CA ILE A 142 -10.76 1.78 7.10
C ILE A 142 -11.06 0.37 7.61
N LEU A 143 -12.27 0.12 8.11
CA LEU A 143 -12.64 -1.20 8.65
C LEU A 143 -12.57 -2.31 7.60
N VAL A 144 -13.03 -2.04 6.37
CA VAL A 144 -12.92 -3.00 5.28
C VAL A 144 -11.45 -3.25 4.93
N SER A 145 -10.64 -2.20 4.84
CA SER A 145 -9.20 -2.33 4.56
C SER A 145 -8.48 -3.13 5.66
N VAL A 146 -8.81 -2.87 6.93
CA VAL A 146 -8.25 -3.61 8.07
C VAL A 146 -8.64 -5.08 8.02
N ALA A 147 -9.93 -5.36 7.81
CA ALA A 147 -10.42 -6.74 7.73
C ALA A 147 -9.76 -7.55 6.62
N THR A 148 -9.48 -6.91 5.47
CA THR A 148 -8.82 -7.56 4.32
C THR A 148 -7.30 -7.69 4.50
N GLY A 149 -6.67 -6.78 5.22
CA GLY A 149 -5.21 -6.78 5.41
C GLY A 149 -4.72 -7.68 6.55
N ILE A 150 -5.52 -7.89 7.60
CA ILE A 150 -5.16 -8.74 8.76
C ILE A 150 -4.74 -10.16 8.34
N PRO A 151 -5.44 -10.89 7.46
CA PRO A 151 -5.04 -12.23 7.05
C PRO A 151 -3.60 -12.32 6.56
N PHE A 152 -3.20 -11.40 5.69
CA PHE A 152 -1.84 -11.34 5.17
C PHE A 152 -0.82 -10.99 6.28
N GLY A 153 -1.16 -10.02 7.12
CA GLY A 153 -0.31 -9.63 8.25
C GLY A 153 -0.08 -10.81 9.21
N VAL A 154 -1.14 -11.52 9.61
CA VAL A 154 -1.04 -12.70 10.49
C VAL A 154 -0.22 -13.80 9.84
N PHE A 155 -0.45 -14.09 8.55
CA PHE A 155 0.31 -15.10 7.82
C PHE A 155 1.82 -14.82 7.87
N ILE A 156 2.24 -13.64 7.44
CA ILE A 156 3.65 -13.25 7.38
C ILE A 156 4.28 -13.17 8.77
N LEU A 157 3.64 -12.45 9.70
CA LEU A 157 4.23 -12.19 11.01
C LEU A 157 4.32 -13.46 11.87
N THR A 158 3.37 -14.39 11.74
CA THR A 158 3.42 -15.67 12.46
C THR A 158 4.67 -16.47 12.07
N ASP A 159 4.97 -16.55 10.79
CA ASP A 159 6.14 -17.30 10.31
C ASP A 159 7.45 -16.62 10.72
N PHE A 160 7.52 -15.30 10.68
CA PHE A 160 8.69 -14.57 11.20
C PHE A 160 8.89 -14.75 12.71
N ILE A 161 7.81 -14.72 13.52
CA ILE A 161 7.93 -14.93 14.98
C ILE A 161 8.39 -16.37 15.30
N ARG A 162 7.96 -17.35 14.52
CA ARG A 162 8.41 -18.76 14.67
C ARG A 162 9.90 -18.94 14.44
N MET A 163 10.53 -18.09 13.63
CA MET A 163 11.97 -18.12 13.40
C MET A 163 12.79 -17.49 14.52
N ILE A 164 12.15 -16.72 15.42
CA ILE A 164 12.84 -16.11 16.58
C ILE A 164 13.09 -17.18 17.63
N PRO A 165 14.37 -17.40 18.05
CA PRO A 165 14.74 -18.39 19.06
C PRO A 165 13.96 -18.20 20.36
N GLU A 166 13.45 -19.31 20.93
CA GLU A 166 12.65 -19.29 22.16
C GLU A 166 13.49 -18.92 23.38
N GLU A 167 14.79 -19.10 23.30
CA GLU A 167 15.76 -18.77 24.34
C GLU A 167 15.72 -17.30 24.74
N LEU A 168 15.43 -16.41 23.76
CA LEU A 168 15.29 -14.97 24.02
C LEU A 168 14.07 -14.67 24.91
N SER A 169 12.94 -15.32 24.64
CA SER A 169 11.74 -15.18 25.46
C SER A 169 11.90 -15.82 26.82
N SER A 170 12.59 -16.97 26.89
CA SER A 170 12.82 -17.70 28.12
C SER A 170 13.78 -16.97 29.06
N ALA A 171 14.87 -16.38 28.53
CA ALA A 171 15.78 -15.54 29.31
C ALA A 171 15.06 -14.34 29.91
N ALA A 172 14.25 -13.66 29.12
CA ALA A 172 13.46 -12.52 29.60
C ALA A 172 12.44 -12.90 30.71
N ARG A 173 11.84 -14.11 30.63
CA ARG A 173 10.96 -14.61 31.71
C ARG A 173 11.75 -14.88 33.00
N ILE A 174 12.97 -15.38 32.91
CA ILE A 174 13.86 -15.57 34.06
C ILE A 174 14.22 -14.23 34.70
N ASP A 175 14.40 -13.17 33.87
CA ASP A 175 14.64 -11.79 34.31
C ASP A 175 13.36 -11.09 34.83
N GLY A 176 12.23 -11.80 34.94
CA GLY A 176 10.98 -11.30 35.48
C GLY A 176 10.11 -10.51 34.50
N CYS A 177 10.40 -10.53 33.19
CA CYS A 177 9.58 -9.86 32.21
C CYS A 177 8.26 -10.60 31.99
N GLY A 178 7.14 -9.87 32.03
CA GLY A 178 5.84 -10.39 31.61
C GLY A 178 5.69 -10.45 30.08
N GLU A 179 4.71 -11.21 29.58
CA GLU A 179 4.49 -11.45 28.13
C GLU A 179 4.34 -10.16 27.32
N ALA A 180 3.66 -9.13 27.85
CA ALA A 180 3.52 -7.84 27.18
C ALA A 180 4.88 -7.13 26.99
N ALA A 181 5.76 -7.22 27.99
CA ALA A 181 7.11 -6.65 27.91
C ALA A 181 7.98 -7.42 26.93
N ILE A 182 7.90 -8.75 26.91
CA ILE A 182 8.58 -9.61 25.94
C ILE A 182 8.15 -9.26 24.51
N PHE A 183 6.83 -9.19 24.27
CA PHE A 183 6.29 -8.80 22.98
C PHE A 183 6.80 -7.41 22.55
N ALA A 184 6.64 -6.39 23.41
CA ALA A 184 6.93 -5.01 23.02
C ALA A 184 8.45 -4.72 22.90
N ARG A 185 9.27 -5.27 23.81
CA ARG A 185 10.69 -4.90 23.93
C ARG A 185 11.65 -5.86 23.24
N ILE A 186 11.22 -7.11 23.00
CA ILE A 186 12.08 -8.13 22.40
C ILE A 186 11.56 -8.53 21.02
N ILE A 187 10.32 -8.99 20.95
CA ILE A 187 9.77 -9.53 19.71
C ILE A 187 9.51 -8.43 18.68
N THR A 188 8.80 -7.34 19.05
CA THR A 188 8.45 -6.27 18.11
C THR A 188 9.66 -5.63 17.43
N PRO A 189 10.77 -5.28 18.11
CA PRO A 189 11.96 -4.77 17.43
C PRO A 189 12.57 -5.75 16.42
N LEU A 190 12.57 -7.04 16.71
CA LEU A 190 13.05 -8.08 15.79
C LEU A 190 12.12 -8.28 14.58
N LEU A 191 10.83 -7.94 14.73
CA LEU A 191 9.83 -8.00 13.66
C LEU A 191 9.84 -6.79 12.72
N LEU A 192 10.58 -5.72 13.01
CA LEU A 192 10.54 -4.49 12.21
C LEU A 192 10.69 -4.73 10.69
N PRO A 193 11.59 -5.61 10.20
CA PRO A 193 11.68 -5.91 8.77
C PRO A 193 10.38 -6.54 8.22
N ALA A 194 9.78 -7.48 8.95
CA ALA A 194 8.53 -8.14 8.55
C ALA A 194 7.33 -7.18 8.64
N ILE A 195 7.29 -6.34 9.68
CA ILE A 195 6.29 -5.27 9.82
C ILE A 195 6.36 -4.30 8.64
N ALA A 196 7.56 -3.88 8.24
CA ALA A 196 7.75 -3.02 7.08
C ALA A 196 7.24 -3.69 5.78
N ALA A 197 7.51 -4.99 5.60
CA ALA A 197 6.99 -5.73 4.46
C ALA A 197 5.45 -5.79 4.45
N VAL A 198 4.83 -6.10 5.60
CA VAL A 198 3.36 -6.11 5.75
C VAL A 198 2.78 -4.72 5.47
N ALA A 199 3.40 -3.66 5.96
CA ALA A 199 2.96 -2.28 5.74
C ALA A 199 2.99 -1.91 4.26
N VAL A 200 4.10 -2.18 3.56
CA VAL A 200 4.24 -1.84 2.13
C VAL A 200 3.28 -2.64 1.26
N VAL A 201 3.14 -3.94 1.50
CA VAL A 201 2.24 -4.80 0.70
C VAL A 201 0.79 -4.39 0.87
N ASN A 202 0.38 -3.96 2.06
CA ASN A 202 -0.98 -3.46 2.30
C ASN A 202 -1.18 -2.01 1.84
N PHE A 203 -0.14 -1.17 1.85
CA PHE A 203 -0.26 0.24 1.46
C PHE A 203 -0.74 0.40 0.02
N ILE A 204 -0.12 -0.32 -0.91
CA ILE A 204 -0.40 -0.16 -2.35
C ILE A 204 -1.87 -0.43 -2.67
N PRO A 205 -2.48 -1.58 -2.30
CA PRO A 205 -3.89 -1.82 -2.57
C PRO A 205 -4.82 -0.88 -1.82
N ILE A 206 -4.52 -0.47 -0.59
CA ILE A 206 -5.35 0.46 0.19
C ILE A 206 -5.30 1.87 -0.43
N TRP A 207 -4.11 2.35 -0.79
CA TRP A 207 -3.93 3.65 -1.42
C TRP A 207 -4.64 3.74 -2.76
N ASN A 208 -4.63 2.67 -3.55
CA ASN A 208 -5.23 2.62 -4.88
C ASN A 208 -6.68 2.10 -4.87
N ASP A 209 -7.28 1.87 -3.69
CA ASP A 209 -8.65 1.36 -3.64
C ASP A 209 -9.63 2.42 -4.14
N PHE A 210 -10.32 2.06 -5.19
CA PHE A 210 -11.43 2.82 -5.77
C PHE A 210 -12.77 2.18 -5.42
N TRP A 211 -12.82 0.84 -5.28
CA TRP A 211 -14.06 0.07 -5.24
C TRP A 211 -14.86 0.32 -3.97
N PHE A 212 -14.24 0.13 -2.80
CA PHE A 212 -14.94 0.35 -1.54
C PHE A 212 -15.24 1.82 -1.27
N PRO A 213 -14.35 2.78 -1.55
CA PRO A 213 -14.71 4.19 -1.56
C PRO A 213 -15.91 4.53 -2.44
N LEU A 214 -16.02 3.97 -3.66
CA LEU A 214 -17.15 4.19 -4.56
C LEU A 214 -18.48 3.73 -3.96
N VAL A 215 -18.48 2.59 -3.26
CA VAL A 215 -19.67 1.98 -2.69
C VAL A 215 -20.07 2.60 -1.36
N LEU A 216 -19.08 2.97 -0.53
CA LEU A 216 -19.29 3.35 0.86
C LEU A 216 -19.34 4.86 1.09
N LEU A 217 -18.75 5.68 0.21
CA LEU A 217 -18.65 7.13 0.36
C LEU A 217 -19.57 7.83 -0.67
N LYS A 218 -20.40 8.76 -0.21
CA LYS A 218 -21.33 9.52 -1.04
C LYS A 218 -20.97 11.00 -1.09
N SER A 219 -20.66 11.59 0.07
CA SER A 219 -20.37 13.01 0.19
C SER A 219 -19.05 13.37 -0.51
N ASP A 220 -19.01 14.57 -1.09
CA ASP A 220 -17.78 15.05 -1.73
C ASP A 220 -16.63 15.16 -0.72
N ALA A 221 -16.90 15.59 0.48
CA ALA A 221 -15.91 15.74 1.55
C ALA A 221 -15.27 14.42 2.03
N ALA A 222 -15.93 13.27 1.80
CA ALA A 222 -15.42 11.95 2.21
C ALA A 222 -14.61 11.26 1.12
N LYS A 223 -14.57 11.78 -0.11
CA LYS A 223 -13.89 11.11 -1.23
C LYS A 223 -12.39 10.92 -0.97
N THR A 224 -11.84 9.83 -1.50
CA THR A 224 -10.42 9.55 -1.59
C THR A 224 -9.87 9.96 -2.97
N VAL A 225 -8.53 10.08 -3.10
CA VAL A 225 -7.89 10.46 -4.37
C VAL A 225 -8.27 9.52 -5.52
N PRO A 226 -8.23 8.17 -5.41
CA PRO A 226 -8.64 7.29 -6.50
C PRO A 226 -10.09 7.50 -6.91
N LEU A 227 -11.00 7.64 -5.94
CA LEU A 227 -12.42 7.89 -6.22
C LEU A 227 -12.62 9.23 -6.92
N ALA A 228 -12.04 10.30 -6.41
CA ALA A 228 -12.15 11.63 -7.00
C ALA A 228 -11.54 11.67 -8.41
N THR A 229 -10.39 11.03 -8.61
CA THR A 229 -9.72 10.95 -9.92
C THR A 229 -10.58 10.22 -10.94
N ALA A 230 -11.19 9.10 -10.57
CA ALA A 230 -12.06 8.34 -11.48
C ALA A 230 -13.29 9.16 -11.95
N LEU A 231 -13.80 10.04 -11.10
CA LEU A 231 -14.93 10.92 -11.45
C LEU A 231 -14.56 12.08 -12.38
N LEU A 232 -13.26 12.35 -12.57
CA LEU A 232 -12.78 13.32 -13.56
C LEU A 232 -12.92 12.81 -15.00
N PHE A 233 -13.01 11.50 -15.20
CA PHE A 233 -13.23 10.87 -16.49
C PHE A 233 -14.73 10.69 -16.72
N GLY A 234 -15.45 11.63 -17.20
CA GLY A 234 -16.86 11.31 -17.41
C GLY A 234 -17.76 12.42 -17.85
N GLN A 235 -17.26 13.62 -18.04
CA GLN A 235 -18.09 14.72 -18.55
C GLN A 235 -17.40 15.39 -19.73
N TYR A 236 -18.12 15.53 -20.80
CA TYR A 236 -17.99 16.13 -22.13
C TYR A 236 -16.70 16.88 -22.56
N GLN A 237 -15.83 17.30 -21.65
CA GLN A 237 -14.51 17.89 -21.95
C GLN A 237 -13.50 17.51 -20.84
N THR A 238 -12.76 16.44 -21.06
CA THR A 238 -11.69 16.06 -20.14
C THR A 238 -10.46 16.93 -20.37
N ASN A 239 -10.05 17.70 -19.35
CA ASN A 239 -8.75 18.37 -19.38
C ASN A 239 -7.66 17.37 -19.00
N TYR A 240 -7.02 16.79 -20.01
CA TYR A 240 -5.99 15.76 -19.78
C TYR A 240 -4.78 16.30 -19.02
N GLY A 241 -4.31 17.53 -19.28
CA GLY A 241 -3.22 18.12 -18.51
C GLY A 241 -3.53 18.15 -17.00
N TYR A 242 -4.75 18.54 -16.65
CA TYR A 242 -5.24 18.54 -15.27
C TYR A 242 -5.33 17.11 -14.68
N VAL A 243 -5.91 16.15 -15.42
CA VAL A 243 -6.02 14.76 -14.98
C VAL A 243 -4.63 14.17 -14.72
N PHE A 244 -3.67 14.41 -15.62
CA PHE A 244 -2.31 13.93 -15.43
C PHE A 244 -1.59 14.62 -14.27
N ALA A 245 -1.91 15.88 -13.94
CA ALA A 245 -1.41 16.51 -12.71
C ALA A 245 -1.93 15.82 -11.45
N VAL A 246 -3.22 15.49 -11.40
CA VAL A 246 -3.83 14.72 -10.30
C VAL A 246 -3.19 13.35 -10.17
N LEU A 247 -3.02 12.61 -11.28
CA LEU A 247 -2.37 11.28 -11.29
C LEU A 247 -0.91 11.35 -10.84
N THR A 248 -0.17 12.37 -11.28
CA THR A 248 1.21 12.60 -10.86
C THR A 248 1.30 12.80 -9.35
N MET A 249 0.46 13.66 -8.79
CA MET A 249 0.42 13.88 -7.34
C MET A 249 -0.07 12.65 -6.58
N ALA A 250 -1.02 11.90 -7.12
CA ALA A 250 -1.50 10.65 -6.53
C ALA A 250 -0.42 9.55 -6.48
N SER A 251 0.54 9.58 -7.42
CA SER A 251 1.65 8.60 -7.44
C SER A 251 2.74 8.89 -6.41
N VAL A 252 2.87 10.13 -5.94
CA VAL A 252 3.95 10.55 -5.03
C VAL A 252 4.02 9.71 -3.74
N PRO A 253 2.92 9.47 -2.99
CA PRO A 253 2.99 8.66 -1.78
C PRO A 253 3.43 7.21 -2.03
N VAL A 254 3.03 6.61 -3.15
CA VAL A 254 3.43 5.25 -3.52
C VAL A 254 4.93 5.19 -3.79
N VAL A 255 5.46 6.16 -4.55
CA VAL A 255 6.89 6.27 -4.83
C VAL A 255 7.68 6.52 -3.54
N LEU A 256 7.21 7.42 -2.69
CA LEU A 256 7.85 7.69 -1.39
C LEU A 256 7.87 6.46 -0.49
N MET A 257 6.75 5.75 -0.38
CA MET A 257 6.68 4.50 0.39
C MET A 257 7.68 3.47 -0.15
N TYR A 258 7.74 3.29 -1.47
CA TYR A 258 8.72 2.38 -2.07
C TYR A 258 10.16 2.80 -1.75
N LEU A 259 10.51 4.07 -1.92
CA LEU A 259 11.87 4.55 -1.66
C LEU A 259 12.29 4.41 -0.18
N LEU A 260 11.38 4.69 0.75
CA LEU A 260 11.64 4.59 2.18
C LEU A 260 11.80 3.14 2.65
N PHE A 261 10.99 2.23 2.12
CA PHE A 261 10.90 0.85 2.62
C PHE A 261 11.55 -0.19 1.71
N SER A 262 12.05 0.18 0.52
CA SER A 262 12.65 -0.77 -0.45
C SER A 262 13.77 -1.61 0.15
N LYS A 263 14.63 -1.03 0.98
CA LYS A 263 15.73 -1.76 1.65
C LYS A 263 15.21 -2.86 2.59
N TRP A 264 14.15 -2.58 3.33
CA TRP A 264 13.53 -3.52 4.26
C TRP A 264 12.78 -4.63 3.52
N PHE A 265 12.12 -4.26 2.41
CA PHE A 265 11.40 -5.20 1.55
C PHE A 265 12.37 -6.21 0.89
N ILE A 266 13.48 -5.73 0.33
CA ILE A 266 14.51 -6.59 -0.29
C ILE A 266 15.12 -7.52 0.76
N LYS A 267 15.45 -7.00 1.96
CA LYS A 267 16.03 -7.78 3.05
C LYS A 267 15.06 -8.88 3.52
N GLY A 268 13.78 -8.54 3.73
CA GLY A 268 12.76 -9.51 4.16
C GLY A 268 12.53 -10.64 3.15
N MET A 269 12.59 -10.35 1.84
CA MET A 269 12.43 -11.38 0.80
C MET A 269 13.67 -12.28 0.65
N THR A 270 14.88 -11.74 0.84
CA THR A 270 16.12 -12.52 0.68
C THR A 270 16.41 -13.40 1.88
N GLU A 271 16.12 -12.95 3.10
CA GLU A 271 16.30 -13.77 4.33
C GLU A 271 15.30 -14.93 4.41
N GLY A 272 14.13 -14.81 3.79
CA GLY A 272 13.14 -15.90 3.67
C GLY A 272 13.48 -16.95 2.60
N SER A 273 14.33 -16.64 1.63
CA SER A 273 14.67 -17.51 0.49
C SER A 273 15.97 -18.29 0.65
N VAL A 274 16.81 -17.98 1.66
CA VAL A 274 18.06 -18.72 1.93
C VAL A 274 17.77 -19.87 2.91
N LYS A 275 16.93 -20.81 2.48
CA LYS A 275 16.85 -22.18 3.01
C LYS A 275 16.93 -23.13 1.82
N GLY A 276 18.13 -23.35 1.35
CA GLY A 276 18.50 -24.37 0.39
C GLY A 276 19.92 -24.78 0.67
#